data_be966e2a57ba41094aa5b62718448563
#
_entry.id   be966e2a57ba41094aa5b62718448563
#
_cell.length_a   1.000
_cell.length_b   1.000
_cell.length_c   1.000
_cell.angle_alpha   90.00
_cell.angle_beta   90.00
_cell.angle_gamma   90.00
#
_symmetry.space_group_name_H-M   'P 1'
#
loop_
_entity.id
_entity.type
_entity.pdbx_description
1 polymer ?
#
loop_
_entity_poly.entity_id
_entity_poly.type
_entity_poly.pdbx_seq_one_letter_code
_entity_poly.pdbx_strand_id
1 'polypeptide(L)'
;GGAIGALFSATAIYLSSFSLLLVGSYFTGIYMSAHGFYRFAASDAASDDFRPKAISYVMAAGLASAIIGPQLGSVMFDALSIPFMGVYAATFALNCLGFVIFPFLTVGTAKNETKAPRVGRTRLEMLKTPRIATAIICACVSYSLMNLVMTSTPLAVVGCGFAKESAGHIVTAHVLAMFIPSFFTGHIITRFGVERVVGTGLFILMGSGIVALAGVDLPNFYIALILLGFGWNFGFIGATAMLATAHTVEERGTVQGMNDFMVFGLVTIASLTSGQLMNCSGGNPIEGWSAVNFAMIPFLTLAFASLIWLSLITKKAAKTEYLTEKFPE
;
A
#
# COMPACT_ATOMS: atom_id res chain seq x y z
N GLY A 1 -8.36 14.36 -11.86
CA GLY A 1 -9.17 13.37 -11.09
C GLY A 1 -9.62 13.97 -9.78
N GLY A 2 -8.70 14.23 -8.82
CA GLY A 2 -9.04 14.60 -7.44
C GLY A 2 -9.95 15.82 -7.29
N ALA A 3 -9.65 16.93 -7.97
CA ALA A 3 -10.51 18.13 -7.94
C ALA A 3 -11.93 17.85 -8.48
N ILE A 4 -12.02 17.09 -9.58
CA ILE A 4 -13.30 16.68 -10.17
C ILE A 4 -14.07 15.79 -9.19
N GLY A 5 -13.38 14.81 -8.58
CA GLY A 5 -13.97 13.93 -7.57
C GLY A 5 -14.52 14.70 -6.38
N ALA A 6 -13.74 15.65 -5.84
CA ALA A 6 -14.16 16.50 -4.74
C ALA A 6 -15.38 17.36 -5.09
N LEU A 7 -15.42 17.91 -6.30
CA LEU A 7 -16.56 18.72 -6.78
C LEU A 7 -17.84 17.87 -6.89
N PHE A 8 -17.76 16.68 -7.50
CA PHE A 8 -18.91 15.76 -7.58
C PHE A 8 -19.38 15.32 -6.19
N SER A 9 -18.45 15.03 -5.28
CA SER A 9 -18.79 14.63 -3.92
C SER A 9 -19.43 15.77 -3.11
N ALA A 10 -18.93 17.00 -3.24
CA ALA A 10 -19.57 18.17 -2.62
C ALA A 10 -21.00 18.39 -3.16
N THR A 11 -21.17 18.29 -4.49
CA THR A 11 -22.49 18.40 -5.12
C THR A 11 -23.42 17.26 -4.70
N ALA A 12 -22.89 16.06 -4.55
CA ALA A 12 -23.63 14.88 -4.08
C ALA A 12 -24.20 15.10 -2.66
N ILE A 13 -23.41 15.67 -1.76
CA ILE A 13 -23.85 16.01 -0.40
C ILE A 13 -24.92 17.10 -0.44
N TYR A 14 -24.71 18.15 -1.24
CA TYR A 14 -25.69 19.22 -1.40
C TYR A 14 -27.04 18.71 -1.90
N LEU A 15 -27.04 17.77 -2.87
CA LEU A 15 -28.24 17.19 -3.45
C LEU A 15 -28.71 15.92 -2.73
N SER A 16 -28.06 15.49 -1.65
CA SER A 16 -28.33 14.21 -0.95
C SER A 16 -28.37 13.01 -1.90
N SER A 17 -27.51 13.00 -2.92
CA SER A 17 -27.50 12.00 -3.99
C SER A 17 -26.37 10.98 -3.81
N PHE A 18 -26.71 9.75 -3.40
CA PHE A 18 -25.73 8.67 -3.26
C PHE A 18 -25.08 8.28 -4.59
N SER A 19 -25.84 8.25 -5.70
CA SER A 19 -25.31 7.93 -7.01
C SER A 19 -24.24 8.92 -7.46
N LEU A 20 -24.46 10.22 -7.20
CA LEU A 20 -23.48 11.25 -7.52
C LEU A 20 -22.23 11.14 -6.64
N LEU A 21 -22.36 10.70 -5.38
CA LEU A 21 -21.24 10.41 -4.50
C LEU A 21 -20.37 9.27 -5.03
N LEU A 22 -20.98 8.23 -5.61
CA LEU A 22 -20.25 7.13 -6.27
C LEU A 22 -19.45 7.65 -7.47
N VAL A 23 -20.01 8.56 -8.26
CA VAL A 23 -19.27 9.19 -9.38
C VAL A 23 -18.07 10.00 -8.85
N GLY A 24 -18.27 10.78 -7.79
CA GLY A 24 -17.18 11.51 -7.13
C GLY A 24 -16.07 10.57 -6.62
N SER A 25 -16.47 9.47 -5.99
CA SER A 25 -15.55 8.43 -5.50
C SER A 25 -14.77 7.78 -6.64
N TYR A 26 -15.38 7.54 -7.78
CA TYR A 26 -14.70 7.01 -8.97
C TYR A 26 -13.57 7.94 -9.46
N PHE A 27 -13.84 9.24 -9.57
CA PHE A 27 -12.79 10.21 -9.96
C PHE A 27 -11.69 10.36 -8.89
N THR A 28 -12.04 10.22 -7.61
CA THR A 28 -11.06 10.16 -6.51
C THR A 28 -10.20 8.91 -6.64
N GLY A 29 -10.77 7.77 -7.03
CA GLY A 29 -10.03 6.53 -7.31
C GLY A 29 -9.00 6.69 -8.44
N ILE A 30 -9.36 7.38 -9.53
CA ILE A 30 -8.41 7.73 -10.61
C ILE A 30 -7.24 8.57 -10.06
N TYR A 31 -7.52 9.55 -9.21
CA TYR A 31 -6.49 10.35 -8.56
C TYR A 31 -5.57 9.49 -7.65
N MET A 32 -6.14 8.60 -6.85
CA MET A 32 -5.39 7.68 -5.99
C MET A 32 -4.47 6.76 -6.79
N SER A 33 -4.93 6.27 -7.94
CA SER A 33 -4.09 5.48 -8.84
C SER A 33 -2.89 6.28 -9.35
N ALA A 34 -3.10 7.52 -9.80
CA ALA A 34 -2.01 8.39 -10.25
C ALA A 34 -1.03 8.73 -9.12
N HIS A 35 -1.53 8.98 -7.91
CA HIS A 35 -0.71 9.23 -6.72
C HIS A 35 0.19 8.02 -6.38
N GLY A 36 -0.30 6.80 -6.56
CA GLY A 36 0.46 5.57 -6.36
C GLY A 36 1.73 5.48 -7.22
N PHE A 37 1.74 6.10 -8.41
CA PHE A 37 2.90 6.12 -9.30
C PHE A 37 4.03 7.05 -8.84
N TYR A 38 3.82 7.98 -7.93
CA TYR A 38 4.89 8.89 -7.47
C TYR A 38 6.09 8.17 -6.87
N ARG A 39 5.88 7.04 -6.17
CA ARG A 39 6.96 6.20 -5.65
C ARG A 39 7.84 5.61 -6.75
N PHE A 40 7.23 5.24 -7.87
CA PHE A 40 7.95 4.73 -9.04
C PHE A 40 8.65 5.86 -9.78
N ALA A 41 8.00 7.01 -9.98
CA ALA A 41 8.61 8.18 -10.59
C ALA A 41 9.86 8.65 -9.83
N ALA A 42 9.81 8.61 -8.49
CA ALA A 42 10.98 8.90 -7.66
C ALA A 42 12.10 7.86 -7.82
N SER A 43 11.73 6.57 -7.91
CA SER A 43 12.68 5.49 -8.19
C SER A 43 13.37 5.68 -9.55
N ASP A 44 12.61 6.07 -10.56
CA ASP A 44 13.07 6.23 -11.93
C ASP A 44 13.99 7.43 -12.11
N ALA A 45 13.80 8.49 -11.31
CA ALA A 45 14.65 9.68 -11.31
C ALA A 45 15.94 9.49 -10.48
N ALA A 46 16.04 8.43 -9.68
CA ALA A 46 17.15 8.17 -8.77
C ALA A 46 18.22 7.26 -9.39
N SER A 47 19.49 7.41 -8.92
CA SER A 47 20.54 6.43 -9.20
C SER A 47 20.21 5.07 -8.58
N ASP A 48 20.80 3.99 -9.12
CA ASP A 48 20.50 2.62 -8.70
C ASP A 48 20.63 2.41 -7.18
N ASP A 49 21.68 2.93 -6.56
CA ASP A 49 21.93 2.84 -5.12
C ASP A 49 20.96 3.69 -4.30
N PHE A 50 20.36 4.73 -4.89
CA PHE A 50 19.45 5.63 -4.20
C PHE A 50 17.97 5.26 -4.39
N ARG A 51 17.62 4.40 -5.35
CA ARG A 51 16.23 3.98 -5.64
C ARG A 51 15.44 3.55 -4.41
N PRO A 52 15.93 2.65 -3.53
CA PRO A 52 15.18 2.26 -2.34
C PRO A 52 14.93 3.44 -1.38
N LYS A 53 15.89 4.35 -1.27
CA LYS A 53 15.75 5.56 -0.45
C LYS A 53 14.74 6.54 -1.04
N ALA A 54 14.75 6.72 -2.37
CA ALA A 54 13.80 7.58 -3.07
C ALA A 54 12.36 7.12 -2.87
N ILE A 55 12.09 5.81 -3.04
CA ILE A 55 10.78 5.21 -2.75
C ILE A 55 10.39 5.46 -1.29
N SER A 56 11.31 5.20 -0.37
CA SER A 56 11.12 5.38 1.07
C SER A 56 10.76 6.82 1.43
N TYR A 57 11.45 7.81 0.89
CA TYR A 57 11.19 9.22 1.18
C TYR A 57 9.85 9.71 0.64
N VAL A 58 9.45 9.25 -0.56
CA VAL A 58 8.11 9.53 -1.09
C VAL A 58 7.03 8.94 -0.18
N MET A 59 7.24 7.72 0.31
CA MET A 59 6.32 7.11 1.27
C MET A 59 6.31 7.83 2.62
N ALA A 60 7.47 8.31 3.09
CA ALA A 60 7.56 9.10 4.32
C ALA A 60 6.77 10.42 4.26
N ALA A 61 6.64 11.05 3.08
CA ALA A 61 5.79 12.22 2.88
C ALA A 61 4.30 11.94 3.22
N GLY A 62 3.87 10.68 3.14
CA GLY A 62 2.55 10.25 3.61
C GLY A 62 2.30 10.54 5.09
N LEU A 63 3.35 10.63 5.93
CA LEU A 63 3.21 10.99 7.34
C LEU A 63 2.61 12.39 7.53
N ALA A 64 3.01 13.36 6.72
CA ALA A 64 2.44 14.71 6.77
C ALA A 64 0.93 14.66 6.45
N SER A 65 0.54 13.90 5.42
CA SER A 65 -0.87 13.70 5.06
C SER A 65 -1.65 12.97 6.15
N ALA A 66 -1.03 12.01 6.82
CA ALA A 66 -1.64 11.24 7.91
C ALA A 66 -1.94 12.09 9.16
N ILE A 67 -1.13 13.12 9.41
CA ILE A 67 -1.33 14.05 10.52
C ILE A 67 -2.30 15.17 10.10
N ILE A 68 -2.03 15.82 8.97
CA ILE A 68 -2.79 16.99 8.51
C ILE A 68 -4.21 16.62 8.08
N GLY A 69 -4.38 15.48 7.39
CA GLY A 69 -5.65 15.08 6.80
C GLY A 69 -6.81 14.99 7.81
N PRO A 70 -6.69 14.17 8.88
CA PRO A 70 -7.73 14.06 9.90
C PRO A 70 -8.02 15.38 10.61
N GLN A 71 -6.99 16.19 10.92
CA GLN A 71 -7.15 17.50 11.55
C GLN A 71 -7.92 18.46 10.64
N LEU A 72 -7.52 18.54 9.38
CA LEU A 72 -8.23 19.36 8.41
C LEU A 72 -9.68 18.87 8.21
N GLY A 73 -9.88 17.54 8.16
CA GLY A 73 -11.19 16.93 8.08
C GLY A 73 -12.08 17.32 9.27
N SER A 74 -11.54 17.24 10.48
CA SER A 74 -12.26 17.61 11.70
C SER A 74 -12.65 19.10 11.73
N VAL A 75 -11.72 20.00 11.40
CA VAL A 75 -11.98 21.45 11.36
C VAL A 75 -12.97 21.81 10.25
N MET A 76 -12.91 21.14 9.12
CA MET A 76 -13.76 21.44 7.96
C MET A 76 -15.11 20.72 7.99
N PHE A 77 -15.33 19.78 8.92
CA PHE A 77 -16.56 19.00 8.99
C PHE A 77 -17.81 19.85 9.11
N ASP A 78 -17.83 20.79 10.05
CA ASP A 78 -18.92 21.73 10.33
C ASP A 78 -18.61 23.16 9.87
N ALA A 79 -17.57 23.38 9.06
CA ALA A 79 -17.18 24.72 8.60
C ALA A 79 -18.20 25.36 7.65
N LEU A 80 -19.08 24.58 7.04
CA LEU A 80 -20.17 25.04 6.18
C LEU A 80 -21.52 24.56 6.73
N SER A 81 -22.60 25.16 6.25
CA SER A 81 -23.96 24.88 6.73
C SER A 81 -24.41 23.42 6.58
N ILE A 82 -23.77 22.68 5.72
CA ILE A 82 -24.04 21.26 5.49
C ILE A 82 -22.81 20.46 5.94
N PRO A 83 -22.95 19.49 6.88
CA PRO A 83 -21.85 18.63 7.34
C PRO A 83 -21.12 17.95 6.17
N PHE A 84 -19.81 17.74 6.29
CA PHE A 84 -18.90 17.24 5.27
C PHE A 84 -18.66 18.13 4.04
N MET A 85 -19.52 19.11 3.74
CA MET A 85 -19.33 19.96 2.56
C MET A 85 -18.01 20.73 2.62
N GLY A 86 -17.62 21.22 3.80
CA GLY A 86 -16.34 21.88 4.04
C GLY A 86 -15.14 20.98 3.76
N VAL A 87 -15.23 19.68 4.08
CA VAL A 87 -14.18 18.70 3.83
C VAL A 87 -13.92 18.54 2.31
N TYR A 88 -14.99 18.44 1.52
CA TYR A 88 -14.83 18.32 0.06
C TYR A 88 -14.39 19.63 -0.58
N ALA A 89 -14.83 20.79 -0.06
CA ALA A 89 -14.33 22.09 -0.51
C ALA A 89 -12.83 22.25 -0.24
N ALA A 90 -12.36 21.87 0.96
CA ALA A 90 -10.94 21.87 1.29
C ALA A 90 -10.15 20.89 0.40
N THR A 91 -10.69 19.70 0.14
CA THR A 91 -10.08 18.71 -0.77
C THR A 91 -9.97 19.28 -2.19
N PHE A 92 -10.99 19.97 -2.68
CA PHE A 92 -10.95 20.64 -3.97
C PHE A 92 -9.86 21.71 -4.03
N ALA A 93 -9.80 22.58 -3.01
CA ALA A 93 -8.80 23.65 -2.93
C ALA A 93 -7.36 23.09 -2.88
N LEU A 94 -7.11 22.04 -2.09
CA LEU A 94 -5.81 21.37 -2.03
C LEU A 94 -5.40 20.75 -3.38
N ASN A 95 -6.33 20.14 -4.10
CA ASN A 95 -6.06 19.62 -5.44
C ASN A 95 -5.74 20.73 -6.43
N CYS A 96 -6.42 21.87 -6.38
CA CYS A 96 -6.12 23.05 -7.19
C CYS A 96 -4.74 23.64 -6.85
N LEU A 97 -4.39 23.72 -5.56
CA LEU A 97 -3.06 24.14 -5.11
C LEU A 97 -1.97 23.21 -5.65
N GLY A 98 -2.23 21.91 -5.69
CA GLY A 98 -1.33 20.92 -6.27
C GLY A 98 -0.99 21.20 -7.73
N PHE A 99 -1.94 21.70 -8.54
CA PHE A 99 -1.67 22.09 -9.93
C PHE A 99 -0.64 23.21 -10.05
N VAL A 100 -0.58 24.14 -9.08
CA VAL A 100 0.39 25.25 -9.09
C VAL A 100 1.81 24.73 -8.86
N ILE A 101 1.98 23.60 -8.19
CA ILE A 101 3.29 23.02 -7.86
C ILE A 101 3.87 22.23 -9.06
N PHE A 102 3.01 21.63 -9.89
CA PHE A 102 3.45 20.77 -11.01
C PHE A 102 4.44 21.43 -11.98
N PRO A 103 4.31 22.71 -12.39
CA PRO A 103 5.26 23.37 -13.28
C PRO A 103 6.69 23.49 -12.71
N PHE A 104 6.83 23.43 -11.39
CA PHE A 104 8.13 23.50 -10.71
C PHE A 104 8.80 22.13 -10.54
N LEU A 105 8.08 21.05 -10.85
CA LEU A 105 8.66 19.71 -10.85
C LEU A 105 9.38 19.48 -12.17
N THR A 106 10.70 19.53 -12.16
CA THR A 106 11.53 19.01 -13.25
C THR A 106 11.50 17.48 -13.23
N VAL A 107 10.39 16.90 -13.67
CA VAL A 107 10.38 15.49 -14.03
C VAL A 107 11.24 15.39 -15.29
N GLY A 108 12.36 14.65 -15.20
CA GLY A 108 13.22 14.44 -16.35
C GLY A 108 12.35 13.97 -17.52
N THR A 109 12.24 14.82 -18.54
CA THR A 109 11.59 14.42 -19.78
C THR A 109 12.29 13.17 -20.23
N ALA A 110 11.60 12.04 -20.21
CA ALA A 110 12.05 10.86 -20.93
C ALA A 110 12.44 11.37 -22.31
N LYS A 111 13.74 11.36 -22.63
CA LYS A 111 14.21 11.69 -23.98
C LYS A 111 13.26 10.96 -24.90
N ASN A 112 12.70 11.67 -25.88
CA ASN A 112 11.95 11.07 -26.97
C ASN A 112 12.88 10.08 -27.68
N GLU A 113 13.06 8.94 -27.07
CA GLU A 113 13.65 7.80 -27.75
C GLU A 113 12.60 7.43 -28.79
N THR A 114 12.96 7.70 -30.02
CA THR A 114 12.29 7.22 -31.23
C THR A 114 11.72 5.84 -30.90
N LYS A 115 10.41 5.69 -31.12
CA LYS A 115 9.65 4.44 -30.87
C LYS A 115 10.33 3.29 -31.65
N ALA A 116 11.43 2.76 -31.11
CA ALA A 116 11.93 1.45 -31.50
C ALA A 116 10.79 0.45 -31.23
N PRO A 117 10.57 -0.54 -32.09
CA PRO A 117 9.53 -1.53 -31.87
C PRO A 117 9.74 -2.10 -30.46
N ARG A 118 8.65 -2.11 -29.68
CA ARG A 118 8.67 -2.58 -28.28
C ARG A 118 9.02 -4.07 -28.26
N VAL A 119 10.29 -4.38 -28.27
CA VAL A 119 10.82 -5.73 -28.07
C VAL A 119 11.01 -5.93 -26.56
N GLY A 120 9.92 -5.89 -25.83
CA GLY A 120 9.87 -6.24 -24.42
C GLY A 120 9.15 -7.58 -24.24
N ARG A 121 9.40 -8.21 -23.10
CA ARG A 121 8.67 -9.44 -22.71
C ARG A 121 7.17 -9.19 -22.69
N THR A 122 6.39 -10.20 -23.05
CA THR A 122 4.93 -10.15 -22.89
C THR A 122 4.56 -10.08 -21.40
N ARG A 123 3.35 -9.61 -21.09
CA ARG A 123 2.84 -9.54 -19.72
C ARG A 123 2.95 -10.88 -18.99
N LEU A 124 2.67 -11.97 -19.69
CA LEU A 124 2.75 -13.32 -19.13
C LEU A 124 4.21 -13.75 -18.85
N GLU A 125 5.14 -13.41 -19.71
CA GLU A 125 6.57 -13.69 -19.51
C GLU A 125 7.11 -12.87 -18.33
N MET A 126 6.70 -11.61 -18.18
CA MET A 126 7.04 -10.79 -17.03
C MET A 126 6.54 -11.43 -15.72
N LEU A 127 5.27 -11.88 -15.68
CA LEU A 127 4.71 -12.56 -14.51
C LEU A 127 5.37 -13.94 -14.23
N LYS A 128 5.91 -14.60 -15.24
CA LYS A 128 6.69 -15.83 -15.06
C LYS A 128 8.11 -15.56 -14.54
N THR A 129 8.59 -14.32 -14.57
CA THR A 129 9.90 -13.97 -14.00
C THR A 129 9.82 -14.05 -12.47
N PRO A 130 10.61 -14.92 -11.80
CA PRO A 130 10.46 -15.20 -10.37
C PRO A 130 10.53 -13.93 -9.49
N ARG A 131 11.44 -13.02 -9.80
CA ARG A 131 11.62 -11.76 -9.05
C ARG A 131 10.42 -10.81 -9.18
N ILE A 132 9.84 -10.69 -10.39
CA ILE A 132 8.64 -9.88 -10.65
C ILE A 132 7.42 -10.51 -9.94
N ALA A 133 7.22 -11.81 -10.12
CA ALA A 133 6.10 -12.52 -9.49
C ALA A 133 6.14 -12.41 -7.97
N THR A 134 7.29 -12.68 -7.35
CA THR A 134 7.46 -12.56 -5.89
C THR A 134 7.24 -11.12 -5.40
N ALA A 135 7.76 -10.11 -6.11
CA ALA A 135 7.55 -8.72 -5.75
C ALA A 135 6.06 -8.34 -5.76
N ILE A 136 5.34 -8.72 -6.81
CA ILE A 136 3.89 -8.47 -6.92
C ILE A 136 3.11 -9.21 -5.84
N ILE A 137 3.39 -10.49 -5.60
CA ILE A 137 2.73 -11.28 -4.55
C ILE A 137 2.95 -10.62 -3.18
N CYS A 138 4.18 -10.27 -2.84
CA CYS A 138 4.49 -9.64 -1.55
C CYS A 138 3.85 -8.25 -1.41
N ALA A 139 3.81 -7.45 -2.48
CA ALA A 139 3.13 -6.15 -2.48
C ALA A 139 1.61 -6.32 -2.28
N CYS A 140 0.99 -7.23 -3.02
CA CYS A 140 -0.43 -7.56 -2.91
C CYS A 140 -0.79 -8.03 -1.49
N VAL A 141 -0.06 -8.98 -0.95
CA VAL A 141 -0.31 -9.55 0.37
C VAL A 141 -0.12 -8.48 1.44
N SER A 142 1.01 -7.77 1.44
CA SER A 142 1.28 -6.75 2.46
C SER A 142 0.20 -5.66 2.50
N TYR A 143 -0.24 -5.17 1.33
CA TYR A 143 -1.24 -4.09 1.27
C TYR A 143 -2.65 -4.59 1.59
N SER A 144 -3.03 -5.74 1.06
CA SER A 144 -4.39 -6.26 1.25
C SER A 144 -4.64 -6.70 2.69
N LEU A 145 -3.66 -7.35 3.35
CA LEU A 145 -3.78 -7.73 4.74
C LEU A 145 -3.82 -6.51 5.66
N MET A 146 -2.99 -5.51 5.39
CA MET A 146 -3.04 -4.24 6.10
C MET A 146 -4.43 -3.62 5.98
N ASN A 147 -4.97 -3.52 4.77
CA ASN A 147 -6.30 -2.92 4.54
C ASN A 147 -7.42 -3.74 5.17
N LEU A 148 -7.38 -5.07 5.06
CA LEU A 148 -8.34 -6.00 5.66
C LEU A 148 -8.49 -5.77 7.17
N VAL A 149 -7.37 -5.74 7.89
CA VAL A 149 -7.36 -5.63 9.35
C VAL A 149 -7.65 -4.20 9.80
N MET A 150 -7.04 -3.19 9.13
CA MET A 150 -7.24 -1.78 9.45
C MET A 150 -8.72 -1.37 9.33
N THR A 151 -9.41 -1.79 8.25
CA THR A 151 -10.83 -1.45 8.04
C THR A 151 -11.76 -2.16 9.00
N SER A 152 -11.42 -3.36 9.46
CA SER A 152 -12.19 -4.12 10.48
C SER A 152 -12.01 -3.55 11.88
N THR A 153 -10.87 -2.92 12.17
CA THR A 153 -10.50 -2.51 13.54
C THR A 153 -11.52 -1.59 14.21
N PRO A 154 -12.03 -0.51 13.60
CA PRO A 154 -13.01 0.34 14.25
C PRO A 154 -14.30 -0.41 14.62
N LEU A 155 -14.74 -1.32 13.76
CA LEU A 155 -15.93 -2.15 14.02
C LEU A 155 -15.67 -3.11 15.19
N ALA A 156 -14.50 -3.75 15.23
CA ALA A 156 -14.11 -4.66 16.30
C ALA A 156 -13.99 -3.92 17.65
N VAL A 157 -13.27 -2.80 17.69
CA VAL A 157 -13.06 -2.01 18.91
C VAL A 157 -14.38 -1.54 19.51
N VAL A 158 -15.26 -0.92 18.70
CA VAL A 158 -16.57 -0.45 19.15
C VAL A 158 -17.49 -1.63 19.50
N GLY A 159 -17.45 -2.71 18.72
CA GLY A 159 -18.23 -3.91 18.98
C GLY A 159 -17.84 -4.63 20.27
N CYS A 160 -16.57 -4.56 20.67
CA CYS A 160 -16.08 -5.07 21.96
C CYS A 160 -16.36 -4.11 23.14
N GLY A 161 -17.11 -3.02 22.93
CA GLY A 161 -17.58 -2.12 23.99
C GLY A 161 -16.62 -0.95 24.30
N PHE A 162 -15.58 -0.73 23.51
CA PHE A 162 -14.69 0.41 23.69
C PHE A 162 -15.24 1.67 23.00
N ALA A 163 -14.79 2.84 23.47
CA ALA A 163 -15.18 4.13 22.93
C ALA A 163 -14.70 4.33 21.47
N LYS A 164 -15.45 5.08 20.67
CA LYS A 164 -15.08 5.44 19.28
C LYS A 164 -13.75 6.19 19.18
N GLU A 165 -13.46 6.99 20.18
CA GLU A 165 -12.20 7.73 20.32
C GLU A 165 -11.00 6.79 20.40
N SER A 166 -11.15 5.66 21.13
CA SER A 166 -10.11 4.61 21.20
C SER A 166 -9.82 4.01 19.84
N ALA A 167 -10.85 3.73 19.05
CA ALA A 167 -10.67 3.25 17.68
C ALA A 167 -9.89 4.27 16.81
N GLY A 168 -10.20 5.55 16.94
CA GLY A 168 -9.48 6.64 16.26
C GLY A 168 -8.00 6.70 16.65
N HIS A 169 -7.69 6.58 17.95
CA HIS A 169 -6.31 6.58 18.44
C HIS A 169 -5.52 5.34 17.95
N ILE A 170 -6.15 4.17 17.93
CA ILE A 170 -5.53 2.92 17.43
C ILE A 170 -5.19 3.06 15.94
N VAL A 171 -6.13 3.58 15.13
CA VAL A 171 -5.87 3.82 13.69
C VAL A 171 -4.78 4.87 13.51
N THR A 172 -4.75 5.93 14.32
CA THR A 172 -3.68 6.93 14.27
C THR A 172 -2.32 6.30 14.57
N ALA A 173 -2.21 5.49 15.63
CA ALA A 173 -0.97 4.77 15.97
C ALA A 173 -0.52 3.85 14.83
N HIS A 174 -1.47 3.15 14.19
CA HIS A 174 -1.22 2.33 13.01
C HIS A 174 -0.65 3.14 11.86
N VAL A 175 -1.27 4.26 11.50
CA VAL A 175 -0.83 5.11 10.39
C VAL A 175 0.55 5.70 10.67
N LEU A 176 0.86 6.11 11.91
CA LEU A 176 2.20 6.53 12.28
C LEU A 176 3.21 5.38 12.10
N ALA A 177 2.86 4.16 12.50
CA ALA A 177 3.69 2.98 12.31
C ALA A 177 3.88 2.59 10.83
N MET A 178 2.93 2.93 9.95
CA MET A 178 3.08 2.76 8.50
C MET A 178 4.14 3.70 7.89
N PHE A 179 4.17 4.97 8.32
CA PHE A 179 4.95 6.00 7.62
C PHE A 179 6.25 6.40 8.32
N ILE A 180 6.34 6.37 9.65
CA ILE A 180 7.57 6.72 10.38
C ILE A 180 8.76 5.85 9.94
N PRO A 181 8.65 4.52 9.79
CA PRO A 181 9.78 3.69 9.37
C PRO A 181 10.28 4.03 7.95
N SER A 182 9.46 4.67 7.11
CA SER A 182 9.84 5.03 5.74
C SER A 182 11.07 5.94 5.68
N PHE A 183 11.36 6.71 6.73
CA PHE A 183 12.57 7.53 6.78
C PHE A 183 13.87 6.71 6.75
N PHE A 184 13.83 5.45 7.18
CA PHE A 184 15.02 4.59 7.28
C PHE A 184 14.87 3.24 6.55
N THR A 185 13.65 2.84 6.13
CA THR A 185 13.44 1.57 5.42
C THR A 185 14.32 1.45 4.17
N GLY A 186 14.47 2.54 3.41
CA GLY A 186 15.35 2.55 2.24
C GLY A 186 16.83 2.29 2.59
N HIS A 187 17.31 2.80 3.72
CA HIS A 187 18.67 2.55 4.21
C HIS A 187 18.83 1.11 4.70
N ILE A 188 17.79 0.55 5.33
CA ILE A 188 17.77 -0.86 5.76
C ILE A 188 17.83 -1.77 4.53
N ILE A 189 17.08 -1.46 3.47
CA ILE A 189 17.09 -2.21 2.21
C ILE A 189 18.49 -2.19 1.58
N THR A 190 19.15 -1.03 1.49
CA THR A 190 20.49 -0.93 0.92
C THR A 190 21.55 -1.67 1.75
N ARG A 191 21.38 -1.75 3.07
CA ARG A 191 22.33 -2.43 3.96
C ARG A 191 22.14 -3.94 4.04
N PHE A 192 20.91 -4.41 4.13
CA PHE A 192 20.60 -5.82 4.42
C PHE A 192 20.06 -6.61 3.24
N GLY A 193 19.72 -5.92 2.14
CA GLY A 193 19.09 -6.52 0.95
C GLY A 193 17.57 -6.52 1.05
N VAL A 194 16.94 -6.39 -0.11
CA VAL A 194 15.48 -6.19 -0.23
C VAL A 194 14.69 -7.43 0.21
N GLU A 195 15.16 -8.63 -0.11
CA GLU A 195 14.47 -9.88 0.19
C GLU A 195 14.36 -10.10 1.71
N ARG A 196 15.42 -9.77 2.47
CA ARG A 196 15.42 -9.88 3.93
C ARG A 196 14.46 -8.88 4.56
N VAL A 197 14.40 -7.65 4.03
CA VAL A 197 13.49 -6.61 4.55
C VAL A 197 12.04 -7.00 4.29
N VAL A 198 11.71 -7.48 3.09
CA VAL A 198 10.36 -8.01 2.78
C VAL A 198 10.01 -9.17 3.71
N GLY A 199 10.92 -10.13 3.89
CA GLY A 199 10.72 -11.26 4.80
C GLY A 199 10.45 -10.81 6.24
N THR A 200 11.22 -9.83 6.75
CA THR A 200 11.00 -9.24 8.07
C THR A 200 9.61 -8.59 8.15
N GLY A 201 9.19 -7.86 7.11
CA GLY A 201 7.84 -7.28 7.02
C GLY A 201 6.75 -8.33 7.13
N LEU A 202 6.87 -9.45 6.42
CA LEU A 202 5.90 -10.56 6.50
C LEU A 202 5.89 -11.23 7.88
N PHE A 203 7.04 -11.38 8.55
CA PHE A 203 7.10 -11.88 9.93
C PHE A 203 6.42 -10.93 10.91
N ILE A 204 6.57 -9.63 10.75
CA ILE A 204 5.89 -8.63 11.58
C ILE A 204 4.37 -8.66 11.32
N LEU A 205 3.92 -8.80 10.07
CA LEU A 205 2.49 -9.00 9.73
C LEU A 205 1.93 -10.26 10.39
N MET A 206 2.67 -11.35 10.40
CA MET A 206 2.29 -12.57 11.12
C MET A 206 2.19 -12.32 12.63
N GLY A 207 3.15 -11.60 13.20
CA GLY A 207 3.13 -11.18 14.60
C GLY A 207 1.90 -10.33 14.95
N SER A 208 1.50 -9.42 14.05
CA SER A 208 0.27 -8.64 14.18
C SER A 208 -0.96 -9.55 14.31
N GLY A 209 -1.11 -10.53 13.42
CA GLY A 209 -2.22 -11.50 13.48
C GLY A 209 -2.21 -12.34 14.75
N ILE A 210 -1.03 -12.77 15.22
CA ILE A 210 -0.89 -13.53 16.47
C ILE A 210 -1.37 -12.68 17.66
N VAL A 211 -0.94 -11.43 17.76
CA VAL A 211 -1.35 -10.53 18.85
C VAL A 211 -2.84 -10.22 18.78
N ALA A 212 -3.37 -10.03 17.56
CA ALA A 212 -4.81 -9.78 17.35
C ALA A 212 -5.69 -10.97 17.76
N LEU A 213 -5.19 -12.21 17.60
CA LEU A 213 -5.87 -13.44 18.02
C LEU A 213 -5.67 -13.78 19.51
N ALA A 214 -4.67 -13.18 20.16
CA ALA A 214 -4.38 -13.45 21.57
C ALA A 214 -5.37 -12.78 22.54
N GLY A 215 -6.14 -11.78 22.09
CA GLY A 215 -7.13 -11.10 22.93
C GLY A 215 -7.78 -9.91 22.22
N VAL A 216 -8.81 -9.37 22.88
CA VAL A 216 -9.61 -8.23 22.40
C VAL A 216 -9.55 -7.04 23.37
N ASP A 217 -8.53 -6.96 24.20
CA ASP A 217 -8.29 -5.81 25.06
C ASP A 217 -7.66 -4.67 24.26
N LEU A 218 -7.77 -3.42 24.75
CA LEU A 218 -7.19 -2.26 24.09
C LEU A 218 -5.70 -2.42 23.75
N PRO A 219 -4.81 -2.93 24.65
CA PRO A 219 -3.41 -3.17 24.33
C PRO A 219 -3.23 -4.12 23.13
N ASN A 220 -4.06 -5.18 23.01
CA ASN A 220 -3.99 -6.09 21.89
C ASN A 220 -4.27 -5.39 20.57
N PHE A 221 -5.32 -4.57 20.51
CA PHE A 221 -5.62 -3.77 19.33
C PHE A 221 -4.47 -2.80 18.98
N TYR A 222 -3.94 -2.06 19.97
CA TYR A 222 -2.81 -1.13 19.73
C TYR A 222 -1.58 -1.85 19.19
N ILE A 223 -1.13 -2.91 19.86
CA ILE A 223 0.09 -3.64 19.48
C ILE A 223 -0.11 -4.30 18.12
N ALA A 224 -1.25 -4.96 17.88
CA ALA A 224 -1.55 -5.59 16.60
C ALA A 224 -1.51 -4.57 15.46
N LEU A 225 -2.14 -3.39 15.62
CA LEU A 225 -2.21 -2.36 14.58
C LEU A 225 -0.86 -1.67 14.35
N ILE A 226 -0.06 -1.45 15.40
CA ILE A 226 1.30 -0.93 15.28
C ILE A 226 2.17 -1.93 14.50
N LEU A 227 2.14 -3.21 14.86
CA LEU A 227 2.86 -4.26 14.12
C LEU A 227 2.36 -4.36 12.67
N LEU A 228 1.06 -4.26 12.44
CA LEU A 228 0.47 -4.25 11.10
C LEU A 228 1.06 -3.12 10.23
N GLY A 229 1.19 -1.91 10.80
CA GLY A 229 1.79 -0.76 10.12
C GLY A 229 3.26 -0.96 9.77
N PHE A 230 4.08 -1.42 10.73
CA PHE A 230 5.49 -1.75 10.48
C PHE A 230 5.64 -2.86 9.44
N GLY A 231 4.84 -3.92 9.55
CA GLY A 231 4.88 -5.05 8.63
C GLY A 231 4.50 -4.63 7.20
N TRP A 232 3.49 -3.79 7.06
CA TRP A 232 3.12 -3.20 5.77
C TRP A 232 4.26 -2.35 5.19
N ASN A 233 4.88 -1.48 6.00
CA ASN A 233 5.97 -0.62 5.54
C ASN A 233 7.12 -1.44 4.94
N PHE A 234 7.64 -2.42 5.67
CA PHE A 234 8.76 -3.24 5.21
C PHE A 234 8.38 -4.15 4.06
N GLY A 235 7.19 -4.76 4.13
CA GLY A 235 6.67 -5.64 3.09
C GLY A 235 6.40 -4.90 1.78
N PHE A 236 5.64 -3.81 1.82
CA PHE A 236 5.20 -3.09 0.63
C PHE A 236 6.29 -2.22 0.00
N ILE A 237 7.06 -1.46 0.81
CA ILE A 237 8.17 -0.65 0.30
C ILE A 237 9.28 -1.57 -0.23
N GLY A 238 9.59 -2.65 0.49
CA GLY A 238 10.55 -3.64 0.03
C GLY A 238 10.12 -4.31 -1.29
N ALA A 239 8.87 -4.75 -1.40
CA ALA A 239 8.33 -5.33 -2.63
C ALA A 239 8.36 -4.32 -3.80
N THR A 240 8.03 -3.05 -3.54
CA THR A 240 8.14 -1.98 -4.55
C THR A 240 9.58 -1.78 -5.00
N ALA A 241 10.55 -1.78 -4.09
CA ALA A 241 11.97 -1.68 -4.40
C ALA A 241 12.48 -2.92 -5.17
N MET A 242 12.01 -4.12 -4.82
CA MET A 242 12.32 -5.35 -5.54
C MET A 242 11.80 -5.29 -6.98
N LEU A 243 10.57 -4.82 -7.18
CA LEU A 243 9.95 -4.67 -8.49
C LEU A 243 10.71 -3.67 -9.36
N ALA A 244 11.10 -2.53 -8.78
CA ALA A 244 11.79 -1.45 -9.49
C ALA A 244 13.14 -1.87 -10.09
N THR A 245 13.75 -2.94 -9.58
CA THR A 245 15.03 -3.50 -10.07
C THR A 245 14.86 -4.75 -10.94
N ALA A 246 13.64 -5.20 -11.23
CA ALA A 246 13.36 -6.47 -11.87
C ALA A 246 12.93 -6.36 -13.35
N HIS A 247 12.84 -5.15 -13.89
CA HIS A 247 12.37 -4.87 -15.25
C HIS A 247 13.32 -3.92 -15.99
N THR A 248 13.26 -3.93 -17.33
CA THR A 248 13.96 -2.96 -18.17
C THR A 248 13.20 -1.64 -18.25
N VAL A 249 13.83 -0.61 -18.85
CA VAL A 249 13.22 0.71 -19.04
C VAL A 249 11.97 0.62 -19.90
N GLU A 250 11.99 -0.23 -20.95
CA GLU A 250 10.90 -0.44 -21.89
C GLU A 250 9.69 -1.12 -21.25
N GLU A 251 9.93 -2.01 -20.28
CA GLU A 251 8.92 -2.79 -19.57
C GLU A 251 8.27 -2.03 -18.40
N ARG A 252 8.92 -0.96 -17.94
CA ARG A 252 8.61 -0.19 -16.74
C ARG A 252 7.10 0.09 -16.57
N GLY A 253 6.50 0.80 -17.52
CA GLY A 253 5.10 1.20 -17.44
C GLY A 253 4.14 0.00 -17.38
N THR A 254 4.47 -1.09 -18.10
CA THR A 254 3.67 -2.31 -18.10
C THR A 254 3.75 -3.03 -16.76
N VAL A 255 4.96 -3.22 -16.22
CA VAL A 255 5.18 -3.94 -14.96
C VAL A 255 4.60 -3.17 -13.77
N GLN A 256 4.83 -1.85 -13.70
CA GLN A 256 4.28 -0.99 -12.65
C GLN A 256 2.75 -0.95 -12.71
N GLY A 257 2.17 -0.81 -13.92
CA GLY A 257 0.72 -0.82 -14.11
C GLY A 257 0.08 -2.17 -13.73
N MET A 258 0.73 -3.29 -14.07
CA MET A 258 0.26 -4.63 -13.66
C MET A 258 0.31 -4.78 -12.13
N ASN A 259 1.41 -4.35 -11.49
CA ASN A 259 1.54 -4.38 -10.04
C ASN A 259 0.39 -3.62 -9.37
N ASP A 260 0.17 -2.38 -9.77
CA ASP A 260 -0.84 -1.53 -9.13
C ASP A 260 -2.25 -2.03 -9.39
N PHE A 261 -2.53 -2.55 -10.59
CA PHE A 261 -3.80 -3.20 -10.89
C PHE A 261 -4.07 -4.40 -9.97
N MET A 262 -3.08 -5.27 -9.77
CA MET A 262 -3.22 -6.45 -8.91
C MET A 262 -3.30 -6.07 -7.42
N VAL A 263 -2.47 -5.13 -6.97
CA VAL A 263 -2.47 -4.66 -5.58
C VAL A 263 -3.81 -4.01 -5.23
N PHE A 264 -4.25 -2.99 -5.98
CA PHE A 264 -5.48 -2.28 -5.66
C PHE A 264 -6.74 -3.10 -5.96
N GLY A 265 -6.69 -4.02 -6.92
CA GLY A 265 -7.75 -5.01 -7.14
C GLY A 265 -7.94 -5.90 -5.91
N LEU A 266 -6.85 -6.43 -5.36
CA LEU A 266 -6.91 -7.28 -4.16
C LEU A 266 -7.25 -6.46 -2.89
N VAL A 267 -6.79 -5.22 -2.78
CA VAL A 267 -7.18 -4.28 -1.72
C VAL A 267 -8.68 -4.02 -1.74
N THR A 268 -9.27 -3.86 -2.92
CA THR A 268 -10.73 -3.70 -3.07
C THR A 268 -11.48 -4.93 -2.54
N ILE A 269 -11.04 -6.13 -2.90
CA ILE A 269 -11.61 -7.39 -2.40
C ILE A 269 -11.45 -7.46 -0.88
N ALA A 270 -10.25 -7.16 -0.35
CA ALA A 270 -9.97 -7.16 1.08
C ALA A 270 -10.88 -6.19 1.85
N SER A 271 -11.10 -4.99 1.31
CA SER A 271 -11.99 -3.98 1.92
C SER A 271 -13.45 -4.46 2.00
N LEU A 272 -13.96 -5.05 0.92
CA LEU A 272 -15.32 -5.63 0.89
C LEU A 272 -15.43 -6.82 1.84
N THR A 273 -14.45 -7.71 1.84
CA THR A 273 -14.41 -8.91 2.68
C THR A 273 -14.30 -8.55 4.16
N SER A 274 -13.58 -7.48 4.50
CA SER A 274 -13.44 -6.98 5.88
C SER A 274 -14.78 -6.78 6.56
N GLY A 275 -15.69 -6.04 5.94
CA GLY A 275 -17.04 -5.81 6.46
C GLY A 275 -17.89 -7.08 6.52
N GLN A 276 -17.76 -7.95 5.52
CA GLN A 276 -18.48 -9.22 5.51
C GLN A 276 -18.02 -10.16 6.62
N LEU A 277 -16.72 -10.34 6.83
CA LEU A 277 -16.18 -11.18 7.89
C LEU A 277 -16.61 -10.69 9.28
N MET A 278 -16.62 -9.37 9.50
CA MET A 278 -17.09 -8.80 10.76
C MET A 278 -18.59 -9.06 11.02
N ASN A 279 -19.40 -9.14 9.96
CA ASN A 279 -20.86 -9.30 10.08
C ASN A 279 -21.33 -10.77 9.97
N CYS A 280 -20.55 -11.67 9.34
CA CYS A 280 -20.95 -13.09 9.12
C CYS A 280 -21.04 -13.92 10.40
N SER A 281 -20.45 -13.46 11.52
CA SER A 281 -20.42 -14.16 12.80
C SER A 281 -21.66 -13.90 13.65
N GLY A 282 -22.83 -13.68 13.04
CA GLY A 282 -24.09 -13.47 13.78
C GLY A 282 -24.10 -12.24 14.68
N GLY A 283 -23.23 -11.26 14.40
CA GLY A 283 -23.11 -10.03 15.18
C GLY A 283 -22.17 -10.14 16.40
N ASN A 284 -21.43 -11.25 16.55
CA ASN A 284 -20.40 -11.37 17.59
C ASN A 284 -19.08 -10.71 17.12
N PRO A 285 -18.70 -9.54 17.68
CA PRO A 285 -17.52 -8.79 17.25
C PRO A 285 -16.19 -9.55 17.45
N ILE A 286 -16.11 -10.41 18.47
CA ILE A 286 -14.90 -11.19 18.79
C ILE A 286 -14.68 -12.27 17.74
N GLU A 287 -15.75 -12.97 17.34
CA GLU A 287 -15.65 -13.98 16.29
C GLU A 287 -15.34 -13.35 14.93
N GLY A 288 -15.99 -12.22 14.61
CA GLY A 288 -15.70 -11.47 13.39
C GLY A 288 -14.25 -10.99 13.33
N TRP A 289 -13.72 -10.46 14.43
CA TRP A 289 -12.31 -10.07 14.54
C TRP A 289 -11.36 -11.26 14.38
N SER A 290 -11.69 -12.38 14.98
CA SER A 290 -10.91 -13.62 14.83
C SER A 290 -10.92 -14.12 13.38
N ALA A 291 -12.08 -14.10 12.72
CA ALA A 291 -12.22 -14.50 11.32
C ALA A 291 -11.36 -13.63 10.37
N VAL A 292 -11.33 -12.30 10.59
CA VAL A 292 -10.49 -11.36 9.85
C VAL A 292 -9.01 -11.74 9.99
N ASN A 293 -8.54 -12.05 11.20
CA ASN A 293 -7.14 -12.35 11.43
C ASN A 293 -6.77 -13.78 10.98
N PHE A 294 -7.66 -14.75 11.06
CA PHE A 294 -7.44 -16.07 10.45
C PHE A 294 -7.35 -16.01 8.93
N ALA A 295 -8.09 -15.10 8.29
CA ALA A 295 -8.00 -14.91 6.84
C ALA A 295 -6.62 -14.43 6.37
N MET A 296 -5.74 -13.94 7.27
CA MET A 296 -4.35 -13.58 6.92
C MET A 296 -3.49 -14.82 6.60
N ILE A 297 -3.78 -15.98 7.18
CA ILE A 297 -2.91 -17.16 7.13
C ILE A 297 -2.60 -17.62 5.70
N PRO A 298 -3.59 -17.87 4.82
CA PRO A 298 -3.30 -18.38 3.48
C PRO A 298 -2.49 -17.39 2.63
N PHE A 299 -2.73 -16.09 2.80
CA PHE A 299 -1.99 -15.05 2.06
C PHE A 299 -0.55 -14.91 2.55
N LEU A 300 -0.32 -14.93 3.86
CA LEU A 300 1.04 -14.93 4.42
C LEU A 300 1.80 -16.18 3.99
N THR A 301 1.16 -17.34 4.00
CA THR A 301 1.76 -18.60 3.52
C THR A 301 2.17 -18.46 2.05
N LEU A 302 1.33 -17.89 1.19
CA LEU A 302 1.64 -17.65 -0.22
C LEU A 302 2.85 -16.70 -0.36
N ALA A 303 2.90 -15.60 0.39
CA ALA A 303 3.99 -14.63 0.31
C ALA A 303 5.32 -15.24 0.80
N PHE A 304 5.32 -15.97 1.92
CA PHE A 304 6.51 -16.68 2.39
C PHE A 304 6.99 -17.74 1.39
N ALA A 305 6.05 -18.53 0.85
CA ALA A 305 6.37 -19.55 -0.16
C ALA A 305 7.02 -18.91 -1.41
N SER A 306 6.51 -17.75 -1.85
CA SER A 306 7.08 -17.04 -3.00
C SER A 306 8.50 -16.52 -2.74
N LEU A 307 8.78 -16.01 -1.53
CA LEU A 307 10.14 -15.58 -1.15
C LEU A 307 11.11 -16.76 -1.03
N ILE A 308 10.68 -17.85 -0.44
CA ILE A 308 11.48 -19.08 -0.34
C ILE A 308 11.80 -19.61 -1.75
N TRP A 309 10.79 -19.69 -2.61
CA TRP A 309 10.94 -20.08 -4.01
C TRP A 309 11.96 -19.20 -4.75
N LEU A 310 11.87 -17.87 -4.63
CA LEU A 310 12.85 -16.95 -5.21
C LEU A 310 14.26 -17.22 -4.68
N SER A 311 14.41 -17.40 -3.37
CA SER A 311 15.72 -17.68 -2.74
C SER A 311 16.34 -18.99 -3.25
N LEU A 312 15.54 -20.04 -3.44
CA LEU A 312 16.01 -21.33 -3.94
C LEU A 312 16.48 -21.24 -5.40
N ILE A 313 15.72 -20.54 -6.27
CA ILE A 313 16.08 -20.34 -7.67
C ILE A 313 17.38 -19.54 -7.77
N THR A 314 17.50 -18.44 -7.02
CA THR A 314 18.70 -17.59 -7.05
C THR A 314 19.95 -18.37 -6.60
N LYS A 315 19.83 -19.17 -5.53
CA LYS A 315 20.95 -20.03 -5.07
C LYS A 315 21.32 -21.08 -6.10
N LYS A 316 20.33 -21.70 -6.77
CA LYS A 316 20.60 -22.71 -7.83
C LYS A 316 21.33 -22.09 -9.02
N ALA A 317 20.90 -20.89 -9.47
CA ALA A 317 21.54 -20.17 -10.55
C ALA A 317 22.99 -19.82 -10.23
N ALA A 318 23.26 -19.25 -9.06
CA ALA A 318 24.62 -18.93 -8.60
C ALA A 318 25.52 -20.15 -8.50
N LYS A 319 24.99 -21.32 -8.05
CA LYS A 319 25.76 -22.58 -7.99
C LYS A 319 26.10 -23.10 -9.39
N THR A 320 25.18 -22.99 -10.34
CA THR A 320 25.40 -23.41 -11.72
C THR A 320 26.51 -22.59 -12.38
N GLU A 321 26.42 -21.25 -12.23
CA GLU A 321 27.42 -20.30 -12.76
C GLU A 321 28.83 -20.59 -12.19
N TYR A 322 28.94 -20.78 -10.88
CA TYR A 322 30.20 -21.15 -10.22
C TYR A 322 30.80 -22.47 -10.77
N LEU A 323 29.96 -23.47 -11.04
CA LEU A 323 30.41 -24.75 -11.59
C LEU A 323 30.87 -24.63 -13.05
N THR A 324 30.17 -23.85 -13.88
CA THR A 324 30.53 -23.58 -15.27
C THR A 324 31.86 -22.82 -15.38
N GLU A 325 32.09 -21.86 -14.47
CA GLU A 325 33.32 -21.06 -14.45
C GLU A 325 34.53 -21.89 -13.97
N LYS A 326 34.31 -22.83 -13.05
CA LYS A 326 35.37 -23.65 -12.46
C LYS A 326 35.76 -24.89 -13.30
N PHE A 327 34.84 -25.38 -14.11
CA PHE A 327 35.01 -26.54 -14.99
C PHE A 327 34.50 -26.19 -16.41
N PRO A 328 35.25 -25.34 -17.17
CA PRO A 328 34.93 -25.13 -18.57
C PRO A 328 35.13 -26.44 -19.33
N GLU A 329 34.15 -26.83 -20.16
CA GLU A 329 34.22 -28.02 -21.03
C GLU A 329 35.33 -27.91 -22.09
#